data_36882bba018c258fa812994cf45e4d03
#
_entry.id   36882bba018c258fa812994cf45e4d03
#
_cell.length_a   1.000
_cell.length_b   1.000
_cell.length_c   1.000
_cell.angle_alpha   90.00
_cell.angle_beta   90.00
_cell.angle_gamma   90.00
#
_symmetry.space_group_name_H-M   'P 1'
#
loop_
_entity.id
_entity.type
_entity.pdbx_description
1 polymer ?
#
loop_
_entity_poly.entity_id
_entity_poly.type
_entity_poly.pdbx_seq_one_letter_code
_entity_poly.pdbx_strand_id
1 'polypeptide(L)' 'MSRGPTTGALASIAEALGDPAASYWLKTALRSALCRDPVDAAHDSEMLARLLEDRCDKVLSKP' A
#
# COMPACT_ATOMS: atom_id res chain seq x y z
N MET A 1 6.18 18.26 2.28
CA MET A 1 5.94 17.79 1.85
C MET A 1 5.67 17.29 1.20
N SER A 2 5.72 17.37 1.04
CA SER A 2 5.41 16.94 0.45
C SER A 2 5.16 16.02 -0.33
N ARG A 3 4.94 15.58 -0.51
CA ARG A 3 4.43 14.63 -1.16
C ARG A 3 3.18 14.98 -1.77
N GLY A 4 2.86 16.18 -1.89
CA GLY A 4 1.65 16.63 -2.46
C GLY A 4 1.37 16.04 -3.81
N PRO A 5 2.30 16.14 -4.73
CA PRO A 5 2.08 15.59 -6.06
C PRO A 5 1.86 14.10 -6.04
N THR A 6 2.61 13.44 -5.22
CA THR A 6 2.47 12.02 -5.10
C THR A 6 1.10 11.67 -4.58
N THR A 7 0.64 12.48 -3.67
CA THR A 7 -0.66 12.27 -3.10
C THR A 7 -1.74 12.33 -4.17
N GLY A 8 -1.60 13.27 -5.06
CA GLY A 8 -2.57 13.38 -6.13
C GLY A 8 -2.61 12.11 -6.96
N ALA A 9 -1.44 11.58 -7.24
CA ALA A 9 -1.37 10.37 -8.04
C ALA A 9 -2.03 9.19 -7.35
N LEU A 10 -2.06 9.21 -6.03
CA LEU A 10 -2.61 8.10 -5.28
C LEU A 10 -4.05 8.29 -4.89
N ALA A 11 -4.68 9.33 -5.39
CA ALA A 11 -6.00 9.67 -4.94
C ALA A 11 -7.08 8.71 -5.41
N SER A 12 -6.82 7.93 -6.43
CA SER A 12 -7.87 7.09 -7.01
C SER A 12 -7.51 5.62 -6.95
N ILE A 13 -8.43 4.83 -6.42
CA ILE A 13 -8.29 3.39 -6.43
C ILE A 13 -8.26 2.87 -7.86
N ALA A 14 -9.10 3.44 -8.71
CA ALA A 14 -9.15 3.01 -10.11
C ALA A 14 -7.81 3.26 -10.80
N GLU A 15 -7.18 4.40 -10.50
CA GLU A 15 -5.88 4.68 -11.07
C GLU A 15 -4.83 3.67 -10.64
N ALA A 16 -4.86 3.32 -9.36
CA ALA A 16 -3.91 2.33 -8.85
C ALA A 16 -4.11 0.98 -9.51
N LEU A 17 -5.35 0.56 -9.65
CA LEU A 17 -5.65 -0.73 -10.26
C LEU A 17 -5.29 -0.78 -11.74
N GLY A 18 -5.33 0.37 -12.39
CA GLY A 18 -4.99 0.46 -13.80
C GLY A 18 -3.55 0.80 -14.09
N ASP A 19 -2.77 1.08 -13.05
CA ASP A 19 -1.39 1.51 -13.22
C ASP A 19 -0.49 0.33 -13.56
N PRO A 20 0.15 0.32 -14.73
CA PRO A 20 1.03 -0.79 -15.07
C PRO A 20 2.25 -0.89 -14.18
N ALA A 21 2.60 0.18 -13.48
CA ALA A 21 3.73 0.15 -12.56
C ALA A 21 3.38 -0.48 -11.23
N ALA A 22 2.10 -0.60 -10.90
CA ALA A 22 1.69 -1.21 -9.65
C ALA A 22 1.83 -2.73 -9.75
N SER A 23 2.37 -3.33 -8.71
CA SER A 23 2.60 -4.76 -8.73
C SER A 23 1.28 -5.53 -8.70
N TYR A 24 1.33 -6.76 -9.20
CA TYR A 24 0.19 -7.64 -9.15
C TYR A 24 -0.23 -7.89 -7.70
N TRP A 25 0.76 -8.04 -6.83
CA TRP A 25 0.51 -8.25 -5.40
C TRP A 25 -0.28 -7.09 -4.81
N LEU A 26 0.13 -5.86 -5.14
CA LEU A 26 -0.56 -4.68 -4.63
C LEU A 26 -1.99 -4.61 -5.14
N LYS A 27 -2.19 -4.89 -6.41
CA LYS A 27 -3.53 -4.85 -6.99
C LYS A 27 -4.44 -5.89 -6.37
N THR A 28 -3.92 -7.08 -6.14
CA THR A 28 -4.69 -8.14 -5.52
C THR A 28 -5.07 -7.77 -4.09
N ALA A 29 -4.11 -7.22 -3.36
CA ALA A 29 -4.37 -6.81 -1.99
C ALA A 29 -5.43 -5.71 -1.95
N LEU A 30 -5.35 -4.77 -2.87
CA LEU A 30 -6.31 -3.68 -2.92
C LEU A 30 -7.72 -4.19 -3.21
N ARG A 31 -7.86 -5.10 -4.18
CA ARG A 31 -9.15 -5.69 -4.48
C ARG A 31 -9.73 -6.41 -3.27
N SER A 32 -8.89 -7.12 -2.56
CA SER A 32 -9.32 -7.81 -1.36
C SER A 32 -9.79 -6.82 -0.29
N ALA A 33 -9.03 -5.74 -0.14
CA ALA A 33 -9.36 -4.72 0.85
C ALA A 33 -10.70 -4.04 0.56
N LEU A 34 -11.05 -3.92 -0.71
CA LEU A 34 -12.30 -3.28 -1.08
C LEU A 34 -13.53 -4.07 -0.67
N CYS A 35 -13.36 -5.33 -0.32
CA CYS A 35 -14.45 -6.17 0.14
C CYS A 35 -14.65 -6.06 1.64
N ARG A 36 -13.82 -5.29 2.32
CA ARG A 36 -13.85 -5.18 3.77
C ARG A 36 -14.36 -3.82 4.20
N ASP A 37 -14.65 -3.70 5.48
CA ASP A 37 -15.01 -2.41 6.04
C ASP A 37 -13.88 -1.41 5.78
N PRO A 38 -14.18 -0.20 5.25
CA PRO A 38 -13.12 0.73 4.89
C PRO A 38 -12.22 1.13 6.04
N VAL A 39 -12.78 1.31 7.22
CA VAL A 39 -11.97 1.71 8.38
C VAL A 39 -11.03 0.58 8.79
N ASP A 40 -11.56 -0.62 8.85
CA ASP A 40 -10.76 -1.77 9.22
C ASP A 40 -9.69 -2.03 8.18
N ALA A 41 -10.03 -1.92 6.90
CA ALA A 41 -9.07 -2.15 5.84
C ALA A 41 -7.92 -1.15 5.91
N ALA A 42 -8.24 0.11 6.15
CA ALA A 42 -7.20 1.13 6.25
C ALA A 42 -6.31 0.88 7.46
N HIS A 43 -6.91 0.53 8.58
CA HIS A 43 -6.17 0.27 9.81
C HIS A 43 -5.23 -0.93 9.65
N ASP A 44 -5.75 -2.00 9.10
CA ASP A 44 -4.96 -3.21 8.89
C ASP A 44 -3.85 -2.97 7.88
N SER A 45 -4.10 -2.14 6.88
CA SER A 45 -3.08 -1.82 5.89
C SER A 45 -1.93 -1.05 6.50
N GLU A 46 -2.22 -0.14 7.43
CA GLU A 46 -1.16 0.57 8.13
C GLU A 46 -0.32 -0.38 8.97
N MET A 47 -0.99 -1.30 9.65
CA MET A 47 -0.30 -2.29 10.44
C MET A 47 0.60 -3.16 9.56
N LEU A 48 0.06 -3.59 8.44
CA LEU A 48 0.82 -4.41 7.50
C LEU A 48 2.04 -3.65 6.99
N ALA A 49 1.87 -2.39 6.65
CA ALA A 49 2.99 -1.59 6.16
C ALA A 49 4.09 -1.49 7.20
N ARG A 50 3.74 -1.29 8.45
CA ARG A 50 4.75 -1.21 9.52
C ARG A 50 5.50 -2.51 9.69
N LEU A 51 4.76 -3.62 9.64
CA LEU A 51 5.39 -4.93 9.80
C LEU A 51 6.36 -5.21 8.66
N LEU A 52 5.97 -4.84 7.45
CA LEU A 52 6.83 -5.06 6.30
C LEU A 52 8.03 -4.11 6.30
N GLU A 53 7.85 -2.89 6.78
CA GLU A 53 8.98 -1.98 6.93
C GLU A 53 9.98 -2.50 7.93
N ASP A 54 9.49 -3.02 9.04
CA ASP A 54 10.35 -3.59 10.05
C ASP A 54 11.14 -4.77 9.50
N ARG A 55 10.46 -5.63 8.75
CA ARG A 55 11.12 -6.75 8.12
C ARG A 55 12.17 -6.30 7.13
N CYS A 56 11.84 -5.27 6.36
CA CYS A 56 12.77 -4.73 5.38
C CYS A 56 14.04 -4.22 6.07
N ASP A 57 13.87 -3.49 7.16
CA ASP A 57 15.02 -2.97 7.91
C ASP A 57 15.89 -4.10 8.42
N LYS A 58 15.29 -5.15 8.93
CA LYS A 58 16.04 -6.26 9.47
C LYS A 58 16.80 -7.01 8.38
N VAL A 59 16.17 -7.17 7.25
CA VAL A 59 16.81 -7.87 6.13
C VAL A 59 17.95 -7.05 5.59
N LEU A 60 17.74 -5.73 5.41
CA LEU A 60 18.75 -4.87 4.83
C LEU A 60 19.92 -4.57 5.75
N SER A 61 19.70 -4.63 7.06
CA SER A 61 20.77 -4.33 7.99
C SER A 61 21.61 -5.54 8.37
N LYS A 62 21.26 -6.68 7.84
CA LYS A 62 22.09 -7.85 8.10
C LYS A 62 23.44 -7.70 7.45
N PRO A 63 24.49 -8.09 8.12
CA PRO A 63 25.83 -7.99 7.55
C PRO A 63 26.03 -8.97 6.41
#